data_f7e634082437ef81793803ed84c6d3a7
#
_entry.id   f7e634082437ef81793803ed84c6d3a7
#
_cell.length_a   1.000
_cell.length_b   1.000
_cell.length_c   1.000
_cell.angle_alpha   90.00
_cell.angle_beta   90.00
_cell.angle_gamma   90.00
#
_symmetry.space_group_name_H-M   'P 1'
#
loop_
_entity.id
_entity.type
_entity.pdbx_description
1 polymer ?
#
loop_
_entity_poly.entity_id
_entity_poly.type
_entity_poly.pdbx_seq_one_letter_code
_entity_poly.pdbx_strand_id
1 'polypeptide(L)'
;MDKVRKGEIPWTNLDDLQRVILDDLLRQYKIEGLTEEEEVDWAHVWRRLRPWPDSVEGLTRLKQKYIISPMSNGNVALMTSLAKFAGLPWDLILATDLVKHYKPDREMYMSAPFYLDLKPEEVMMCAAHSSDLQSARKWGLRTGFIYRPKEYGDGTAGVPDRAEPGDFDVVSTSLIDLAQQMGA
;
A
#
# COMPACT_ATOMS: atom_id res chain seq x y z
N MET A 1 -3.09 14.23 1.01
CA MET A 1 -2.78 13.80 -0.37
C MET A 1 -3.53 14.60 -1.43
N ASP A 2 -4.85 14.82 -1.32
CA ASP A 2 -5.62 15.52 -2.37
C ASP A 2 -5.13 16.93 -2.70
N LYS A 3 -4.71 17.70 -1.71
CA LYS A 3 -4.13 19.02 -1.93
C LYS A 3 -2.84 18.97 -2.78
N VAL A 4 -2.00 17.96 -2.54
CA VAL A 4 -0.78 17.73 -3.34
C VAL A 4 -1.18 17.37 -4.78
N ARG A 5 -2.09 16.41 -4.96
CA ARG A 5 -2.56 15.97 -6.29
C ARG A 5 -3.22 17.08 -7.10
N LYS A 6 -3.90 18.01 -6.44
CA LYS A 6 -4.52 19.18 -7.07
C LYS A 6 -3.54 20.35 -7.32
N GLY A 7 -2.28 20.21 -6.87
CA GLY A 7 -1.29 21.28 -6.95
C GLY A 7 -1.55 22.47 -6.02
N GLU A 8 -2.41 22.29 -5.01
CA GLU A 8 -2.71 23.32 -4.01
C GLU A 8 -1.55 23.52 -3.02
N ILE A 9 -0.74 22.48 -2.83
CA ILE A 9 0.53 22.52 -2.10
C ILE A 9 1.61 21.80 -2.89
N PRO A 10 2.91 22.12 -2.70
CA PRO A 10 4.01 21.39 -3.33
C PRO A 10 3.99 19.90 -3.01
N TRP A 11 4.75 19.11 -3.79
CA TRP A 11 4.98 17.72 -3.45
C TRP A 11 5.45 17.58 -2.00
N THR A 12 4.73 16.79 -1.24
CA THR A 12 4.99 16.49 0.17
C THR A 12 4.81 14.99 0.33
N ASN A 13 5.77 14.29 0.91
CA ASN A 13 5.70 12.85 1.12
C ASN A 13 4.72 12.49 2.24
N LEU A 14 4.42 11.20 2.40
CA LEU A 14 3.39 10.76 3.34
C LEU A 14 3.82 10.95 4.82
N ASP A 15 5.09 10.75 5.17
CA ASP A 15 5.56 10.97 6.55
C ASP A 15 5.34 12.43 6.98
N ASP A 16 5.67 13.39 6.11
CA ASP A 16 5.45 14.81 6.38
C ASP A 16 3.96 15.15 6.49
N LEU A 17 3.11 14.56 5.63
CA LEU A 17 1.65 14.72 5.74
C LEU A 17 1.10 14.11 7.03
N GLN A 18 1.63 12.97 7.46
CA GLN A 18 1.24 12.33 8.72
C GLN A 18 1.62 13.18 9.93
N ARG A 19 2.79 13.85 9.91
CA ARG A 19 3.18 14.80 10.96
C ARG A 19 2.19 15.96 11.03
N VAL A 20 1.85 16.58 9.92
CA VAL A 20 0.84 17.66 9.89
C VAL A 20 -0.51 17.19 10.43
N ILE A 21 -0.94 15.98 10.06
CA ILE A 21 -2.21 15.41 10.57
C ILE A 21 -2.11 15.16 12.08
N LEU A 22 -1.00 14.64 12.57
CA LEU A 22 -0.78 14.43 13.99
C LEU A 22 -0.87 15.75 14.76
N ASP A 23 -0.17 16.81 14.32
CA ASP A 23 -0.20 18.12 14.94
C ASP A 23 -1.64 18.69 15.00
N ASP A 24 -2.43 18.49 13.95
CA ASP A 24 -3.85 18.88 13.93
C ASP A 24 -4.69 18.08 14.95
N LEU A 25 -4.46 16.76 15.04
CA LEU A 25 -5.16 15.91 16.02
C LEU A 25 -4.77 16.26 17.47
N LEU A 26 -3.49 16.46 17.76
CA LEU A 26 -3.04 16.85 19.09
C LEU A 26 -3.73 18.16 19.55
N ARG A 27 -3.82 19.14 18.65
CA ARG A 27 -4.53 20.41 18.92
C ARG A 27 -6.04 20.19 19.10
N GLN A 28 -6.65 19.40 18.22
CA GLN A 28 -8.11 19.14 18.27
C GLN A 28 -8.52 18.45 19.57
N TYR A 29 -7.73 17.46 20.00
CA TYR A 29 -8.00 16.69 21.23
C TYR A 29 -7.34 17.25 22.47
N LYS A 30 -6.64 18.42 22.37
CA LYS A 30 -5.96 19.09 23.47
C LYS A 30 -4.98 18.16 24.20
N ILE A 31 -4.24 17.37 23.44
CA ILE A 31 -3.18 16.52 23.98
C ILE A 31 -1.90 17.36 24.08
N GLU A 32 -1.41 17.53 25.30
CA GLU A 32 -0.25 18.36 25.63
C GLU A 32 0.81 17.51 26.34
N GLY A 33 2.04 18.03 26.42
CA GLY A 33 3.12 17.44 27.21
C GLY A 33 3.96 16.39 26.48
N LEU A 34 3.69 16.14 25.19
CA LEU A 34 4.57 15.32 24.36
C LEU A 34 5.85 16.13 24.00
N THR A 35 6.96 15.44 23.99
CA THR A 35 8.21 15.99 23.44
C THR A 35 8.21 15.88 21.93
N GLU A 36 9.04 16.68 21.25
CA GLU A 36 9.21 16.59 19.79
C GLU A 36 9.61 15.17 19.34
N GLU A 37 10.41 14.48 20.14
CA GLU A 37 10.86 13.12 19.87
C GLU A 37 9.67 12.11 19.89
N GLU A 38 8.76 12.25 20.85
CA GLU A 38 7.54 11.46 20.96
C GLU A 38 6.57 11.74 19.81
N GLU A 39 6.41 12.99 19.43
CA GLU A 39 5.56 13.37 18.29
C GLU A 39 6.10 12.80 16.96
N VAL A 40 7.42 12.85 16.75
CA VAL A 40 8.07 12.21 15.59
C VAL A 40 7.86 10.69 15.63
N ASP A 41 8.02 10.05 16.79
CA ASP A 41 7.80 8.61 16.95
C ASP A 41 6.34 8.24 16.65
N TRP A 42 5.38 9.04 17.11
CA TRP A 42 3.95 8.82 16.84
C TRP A 42 3.62 9.01 15.36
N ALA A 43 4.16 10.04 14.70
CA ALA A 43 3.99 10.23 13.26
C ALA A 43 4.53 9.03 12.46
N HIS A 44 5.56 8.36 12.96
CA HIS A 44 6.17 7.19 12.33
C HIS A 44 5.56 5.83 12.74
N VAL A 45 4.43 5.80 13.47
CA VAL A 45 3.79 4.55 13.91
C VAL A 45 3.49 3.58 12.76
N TRP A 46 3.21 4.10 11.58
CA TRP A 46 2.94 3.33 10.36
C TRP A 46 4.11 2.45 9.92
N ARG A 47 5.32 2.76 10.34
CA ARG A 47 6.54 1.98 10.07
C ARG A 47 6.62 0.70 10.90
N ARG A 48 5.71 0.52 11.90
CA ARG A 48 5.71 -0.59 12.87
C ARG A 48 4.38 -1.36 12.88
N LEU A 49 3.63 -1.32 11.78
CA LEU A 49 2.39 -2.09 11.66
C LEU A 49 2.73 -3.58 11.55
N ARG A 50 1.97 -4.40 12.29
CA ARG A 50 2.09 -5.85 12.18
C ARG A 50 1.48 -6.33 10.86
N PRO A 51 2.14 -7.24 10.15
CA PRO A 51 1.59 -7.81 8.93
C PRO A 51 0.40 -8.73 9.25
N TRP A 52 -0.45 -8.95 8.27
CA TRP A 52 -1.43 -10.02 8.35
C TRP A 52 -0.71 -11.37 8.47
N PRO A 53 -1.33 -12.38 9.16
CA PRO A 53 -0.68 -13.67 9.41
C PRO A 53 -0.20 -14.41 8.16
N ASP A 54 -0.85 -14.19 7.03
CA ASP A 54 -0.57 -14.80 5.73
C ASP A 54 0.46 -14.02 4.88
N SER A 55 0.87 -12.80 5.33
CA SER A 55 1.63 -11.90 4.47
C SER A 55 3.04 -12.40 4.19
N VAL A 56 3.80 -12.74 5.22
CA VAL A 56 5.20 -13.13 5.06
C VAL A 56 5.30 -14.44 4.26
N GLU A 57 4.48 -15.43 4.60
CA GLU A 57 4.47 -16.72 3.90
C GLU A 57 4.04 -16.56 2.44
N GLY A 58 2.90 -15.90 2.20
CA GLY A 58 2.38 -15.71 0.84
C GLY A 58 3.34 -14.94 -0.05
N LEU A 59 3.94 -13.86 0.46
CA LEU A 59 4.94 -13.08 -0.27
C LEU A 59 6.23 -13.88 -0.52
N THR A 60 6.66 -14.69 0.43
CA THR A 60 7.86 -15.56 0.26
C THR A 60 7.63 -16.57 -0.85
N ARG A 61 6.45 -17.16 -0.96
CA ARG A 61 6.08 -18.07 -2.05
C ARG A 61 6.06 -17.33 -3.39
N LEU A 62 5.36 -16.20 -3.46
CA LEU A 62 5.27 -15.39 -4.69
C LEU A 62 6.67 -14.97 -5.19
N LYS A 63 7.55 -14.56 -4.29
CA LYS A 63 8.94 -14.18 -4.61
C LYS A 63 9.75 -15.26 -5.31
N GLN A 64 9.43 -16.53 -5.12
CA GLN A 64 10.15 -17.63 -5.78
C GLN A 64 9.91 -17.65 -7.30
N LYS A 65 8.83 -17.03 -7.76
CA LYS A 65 8.41 -17.06 -9.17
C LYS A 65 8.29 -15.67 -9.80
N TYR A 66 7.99 -14.66 -9.00
CA TYR A 66 7.69 -13.31 -9.45
C TYR A 66 8.59 -12.29 -8.76
N ILE A 67 8.84 -11.18 -9.41
CA ILE A 67 9.37 -9.97 -8.75
C ILE A 67 8.23 -9.37 -7.95
N ILE A 68 8.43 -9.19 -6.65
CA ILE A 68 7.42 -8.63 -5.76
C ILE A 68 7.83 -7.28 -5.19
N SER A 69 6.89 -6.34 -5.20
CA SER A 69 7.11 -4.98 -4.73
C SER A 69 5.84 -4.42 -4.08
N PRO A 70 5.94 -3.64 -2.99
CA PRO A 70 4.82 -2.79 -2.61
C PRO A 70 4.72 -1.66 -3.65
N MET A 71 3.49 -1.34 -4.06
CA MET A 71 3.15 -0.13 -4.81
C MET A 71 2.25 0.72 -3.92
N SER A 72 2.85 1.60 -3.12
CA SER A 72 2.19 2.26 -1.99
C SER A 72 2.19 3.78 -2.09
N ASN A 73 1.16 4.40 -1.53
CA ASN A 73 1.17 5.85 -1.24
C ASN A 73 2.17 6.24 -0.15
N GLY A 74 2.74 5.27 0.57
CA GLY A 74 3.87 5.48 1.47
C GLY A 74 5.13 5.90 0.72
N ASN A 75 6.03 6.59 1.38
CA ASN A 75 7.35 6.93 0.87
C ASN A 75 8.35 5.78 1.07
N VAL A 76 9.50 5.82 0.39
CA VAL A 76 10.52 4.76 0.43
C VAL A 76 10.98 4.47 1.86
N ALA A 77 11.23 5.51 2.68
CA ALA A 77 11.69 5.34 4.06
C ALA A 77 10.66 4.60 4.93
N LEU A 78 9.37 4.96 4.80
CA LEU A 78 8.27 4.28 5.50
C LEU A 78 8.20 2.82 5.08
N MET A 79 8.12 2.55 3.77
CA MET A 79 7.97 1.19 3.25
C MET A 79 9.17 0.30 3.56
N THR A 80 10.38 0.85 3.55
CA THR A 80 11.62 0.14 3.92
C THR A 80 11.62 -0.24 5.40
N SER A 81 11.28 0.72 6.28
CA SER A 81 11.21 0.48 7.72
C SER A 81 10.14 -0.55 8.06
N LEU A 82 8.95 -0.42 7.46
CA LEU A 82 7.86 -1.39 7.61
C LEU A 82 8.26 -2.78 7.15
N ALA A 83 8.88 -2.89 5.98
CA ALA A 83 9.35 -4.17 5.44
C ALA A 83 10.35 -4.84 6.39
N LYS A 84 11.30 -4.06 6.91
CA LYS A 84 12.30 -4.54 7.87
C LYS A 84 11.65 -4.98 9.20
N PHE A 85 10.71 -4.21 9.72
CA PHE A 85 9.99 -4.51 10.95
C PHE A 85 9.12 -5.77 10.81
N ALA A 86 8.38 -5.87 9.73
CA ALA A 86 7.39 -6.91 9.48
C ALA A 86 7.94 -8.17 8.80
N GLY A 87 9.22 -8.18 8.40
CA GLY A 87 9.84 -9.31 7.69
C GLY A 87 9.30 -9.51 6.28
N LEU A 88 8.85 -8.44 5.60
CA LEU A 88 8.28 -8.51 4.26
C LEU A 88 9.40 -8.63 3.20
N PRO A 89 9.42 -9.69 2.39
CA PRO A 89 10.57 -10.05 1.56
C PRO A 89 10.56 -9.37 0.17
N TRP A 90 10.26 -8.07 0.09
CA TRP A 90 10.21 -7.35 -1.18
C TRP A 90 11.53 -7.42 -1.97
N ASP A 91 11.46 -7.46 -3.29
CA ASP A 91 12.62 -7.34 -4.18
C ASP A 91 13.04 -5.88 -4.38
N LEU A 92 12.06 -5.00 -4.45
CA LEU A 92 12.25 -3.55 -4.53
C LEU A 92 11.08 -2.84 -3.83
N ILE A 93 11.17 -1.53 -3.71
CA ILE A 93 10.09 -0.71 -3.15
C ILE A 93 9.70 0.36 -4.16
N LEU A 94 8.45 0.31 -4.63
CA LEU A 94 7.86 1.34 -5.46
C LEU A 94 6.97 2.22 -4.58
N ALA A 95 7.41 3.44 -4.41
CA ALA A 95 6.83 4.40 -3.50
C ALA A 95 6.62 5.75 -4.20
N THR A 96 5.74 6.57 -3.64
CA THR A 96 5.29 7.81 -4.26
C THR A 96 6.38 8.85 -4.47
N ASP A 97 7.42 8.86 -3.64
CA ASP A 97 8.55 9.78 -3.77
C ASP A 97 9.43 9.50 -5.01
N LEU A 98 9.37 8.29 -5.57
CA LEU A 98 10.05 7.96 -6.83
C LEU A 98 9.42 8.64 -8.04
N VAL A 99 8.11 8.83 -8.01
CA VAL A 99 7.34 9.42 -9.12
C VAL A 99 6.71 10.78 -8.77
N LYS A 100 6.70 11.16 -7.49
CA LYS A 100 6.07 12.37 -6.95
C LYS A 100 4.59 12.49 -7.26
N HIS A 101 3.91 11.35 -7.31
CA HIS A 101 2.47 11.21 -7.52
C HIS A 101 1.87 10.23 -6.53
N TYR A 102 0.62 10.47 -6.14
CA TYR A 102 -0.17 9.57 -5.30
C TYR A 102 -1.16 8.78 -6.15
N LYS A 103 -1.50 7.55 -5.73
CA LYS A 103 -2.67 6.88 -6.28
C LYS A 103 -3.92 7.75 -6.08
N PRO A 104 -4.83 7.78 -7.05
CA PRO A 104 -4.91 6.96 -8.25
C PRO A 104 -4.27 7.58 -9.51
N ASP A 105 -3.24 8.42 -9.40
CA ASP A 105 -2.58 9.02 -10.54
C ASP A 105 -1.84 7.94 -11.35
N ARG A 106 -1.81 8.11 -12.69
CA ARG A 106 -1.24 7.15 -13.64
C ARG A 106 0.21 6.81 -13.34
N GLU A 107 0.99 7.81 -12.98
CA GLU A 107 2.43 7.73 -12.75
C GLU A 107 2.77 6.66 -11.70
N MET A 108 1.92 6.54 -10.67
CA MET A 108 2.13 5.55 -9.63
C MET A 108 1.93 4.12 -10.16
N TYR A 109 0.87 3.86 -10.92
CA TYR A 109 0.62 2.53 -11.49
C TYR A 109 1.63 2.15 -12.57
N MET A 110 2.10 3.12 -13.33
CA MET A 110 3.09 2.90 -14.39
C MET A 110 4.53 2.81 -13.86
N SER A 111 4.75 3.01 -12.55
CA SER A 111 6.10 2.90 -11.97
C SER A 111 6.69 1.49 -12.09
N ALA A 112 5.90 0.43 -11.88
CA ALA A 112 6.39 -0.94 -12.02
C ALA A 112 6.75 -1.28 -13.48
N PRO A 113 5.89 -1.06 -14.48
CA PRO A 113 6.27 -1.21 -15.88
C PRO A 113 7.55 -0.45 -16.23
N PHE A 114 7.65 0.82 -15.80
CA PHE A 114 8.80 1.66 -16.10
C PHE A 114 10.11 1.20 -15.49
N TYR A 115 10.11 0.95 -14.16
CA TYR A 115 11.35 0.61 -13.43
C TYR A 115 11.82 -0.84 -13.66
N LEU A 116 10.94 -1.72 -14.12
CA LEU A 116 11.25 -3.13 -14.36
C LEU A 116 11.35 -3.49 -15.86
N ASP A 117 11.20 -2.47 -16.75
CA ASP A 117 11.20 -2.68 -18.21
C ASP A 117 10.17 -3.76 -18.64
N LEU A 118 8.96 -3.65 -18.10
CA LEU A 118 7.84 -4.56 -18.35
C LEU A 118 6.70 -3.84 -19.08
N LYS A 119 5.88 -4.62 -19.79
CA LYS A 119 4.61 -4.11 -20.29
C LYS A 119 3.57 -4.07 -19.17
N PRO A 120 2.56 -3.17 -19.21
CA PRO A 120 1.52 -3.10 -18.20
C PRO A 120 0.81 -4.45 -17.94
N GLU A 121 0.52 -5.21 -18.99
CA GLU A 121 -0.12 -6.52 -18.91
C GLU A 121 0.74 -7.63 -18.26
N GLU A 122 2.03 -7.38 -18.07
CA GLU A 122 2.97 -8.27 -17.37
C GLU A 122 3.06 -7.95 -15.87
N VAL A 123 2.39 -6.86 -15.43
CA VAL A 123 2.36 -6.43 -14.03
C VAL A 123 0.97 -6.65 -13.45
N MET A 124 0.88 -7.29 -12.28
CA MET A 124 -0.37 -7.46 -11.55
C MET A 124 -0.38 -6.57 -10.31
N MET A 125 -1.38 -5.69 -10.22
CA MET A 125 -1.70 -4.97 -9.00
C MET A 125 -2.55 -5.85 -8.09
N CYS A 126 -2.06 -6.11 -6.88
CA CYS A 126 -2.78 -6.88 -5.87
C CYS A 126 -3.21 -5.96 -4.72
N ALA A 127 -4.49 -5.95 -4.38
CA ALA A 127 -5.05 -5.09 -3.33
C ALA A 127 -6.33 -5.67 -2.72
N ALA A 128 -6.69 -5.16 -1.54
CA ALA A 128 -7.97 -5.45 -0.89
C ALA A 128 -9.08 -4.46 -1.31
N HIS A 129 -8.74 -3.36 -2.00
CA HIS A 129 -9.69 -2.33 -2.40
C HIS A 129 -9.98 -2.39 -3.89
N SER A 130 -11.25 -2.59 -4.22
CA SER A 130 -11.73 -2.67 -5.62
C SER A 130 -11.44 -1.38 -6.41
N SER A 131 -11.50 -0.22 -5.77
CA SER A 131 -11.22 1.07 -6.40
C SER A 131 -9.76 1.21 -6.86
N ASP A 132 -8.80 0.65 -6.11
CA ASP A 132 -7.38 0.63 -6.46
C ASP A 132 -7.15 -0.29 -7.68
N LEU A 133 -7.76 -1.48 -7.66
CA LEU A 133 -7.68 -2.45 -8.77
C LEU A 133 -8.34 -1.92 -10.05
N GLN A 134 -9.50 -1.27 -9.94
CA GLN A 134 -10.16 -0.63 -11.07
C GLN A 134 -9.29 0.49 -11.67
N SER A 135 -8.59 1.23 -10.83
CA SER A 135 -7.65 2.27 -11.28
C SER A 135 -6.44 1.66 -11.99
N ALA A 136 -5.86 0.59 -11.45
CA ALA A 136 -4.76 -0.14 -12.09
C ALA A 136 -5.17 -0.71 -13.47
N ARG A 137 -6.36 -1.30 -13.55
CA ARG A 137 -6.91 -1.85 -14.81
C ARG A 137 -7.05 -0.81 -15.91
N LYS A 138 -7.42 0.44 -15.58
CA LYS A 138 -7.48 1.55 -16.55
C LYS A 138 -6.15 1.80 -17.27
N TRP A 139 -5.04 1.48 -16.63
CA TRP A 139 -3.69 1.65 -17.16
C TRP A 139 -3.11 0.35 -17.74
N GLY A 140 -3.94 -0.69 -17.87
CA GLY A 140 -3.57 -1.95 -18.52
C GLY A 140 -2.92 -2.99 -17.62
N LEU A 141 -2.83 -2.76 -16.31
CA LEU A 141 -2.29 -3.74 -15.37
C LEU A 141 -3.29 -4.89 -15.17
N ARG A 142 -2.76 -6.08 -14.89
CA ARG A 142 -3.53 -7.19 -14.31
C ARG A 142 -3.94 -6.87 -12.89
N THR A 143 -4.95 -7.58 -12.39
CA THR A 143 -5.59 -7.28 -11.10
C THR A 143 -5.78 -8.54 -10.26
N GLY A 144 -5.31 -8.50 -9.01
CA GLY A 144 -5.49 -9.55 -8.01
C GLY A 144 -6.21 -9.00 -6.78
N PHE A 145 -7.44 -9.44 -6.53
CA PHE A 145 -8.16 -9.05 -5.32
C PHE A 145 -7.80 -9.97 -4.16
N ILE A 146 -7.55 -9.38 -2.99
CA ILE A 146 -7.24 -10.11 -1.76
C ILE A 146 -8.27 -9.74 -0.70
N TYR A 147 -9.15 -10.67 -0.34
CA TYR A 147 -10.18 -10.41 0.65
C TYR A 147 -9.59 -10.23 2.06
N ARG A 148 -9.99 -9.14 2.74
CA ARG A 148 -9.56 -8.81 4.10
C ARG A 148 -10.76 -8.60 5.01
N PRO A 149 -11.42 -9.67 5.49
CA PRO A 149 -12.68 -9.59 6.25
C PRO A 149 -12.56 -8.80 7.56
N LYS A 150 -11.36 -8.71 8.13
CA LYS A 150 -11.09 -7.99 9.38
C LYS A 150 -10.34 -6.69 9.19
N GLU A 151 -10.37 -6.10 7.99
CA GLU A 151 -9.63 -4.86 7.70
C GLU A 151 -10.01 -3.72 8.64
N TYR A 152 -11.30 -3.63 8.98
CA TYR A 152 -11.84 -2.61 9.89
C TYR A 152 -12.02 -3.12 11.33
N GLY A 153 -11.38 -4.25 11.69
CA GLY A 153 -11.53 -4.89 12.99
C GLY A 153 -12.90 -5.55 13.18
N ASP A 154 -13.23 -5.79 14.44
CA ASP A 154 -14.53 -6.40 14.82
C ASP A 154 -15.63 -5.33 15.06
N GLY A 155 -15.36 -4.07 14.70
CA GLY A 155 -16.22 -2.92 14.92
C GLY A 155 -17.02 -2.48 13.70
N THR A 156 -17.60 -1.28 13.82
CA THR A 156 -18.48 -0.67 12.81
C THR A 156 -17.74 0.34 11.92
N ALA A 157 -16.42 0.33 11.91
CA ALA A 157 -15.60 1.35 11.22
C ALA A 157 -15.69 1.30 9.69
N GLY A 158 -16.15 0.18 9.12
CA GLY A 158 -16.31 0.02 7.69
C GLY A 158 -16.76 -1.39 7.30
N VAL A 159 -17.06 -1.55 6.01
CA VAL A 159 -17.36 -2.86 5.41
C VAL A 159 -16.25 -3.18 4.42
N PRO A 160 -15.54 -4.30 4.59
CA PRO A 160 -14.51 -4.71 3.64
C PRO A 160 -15.09 -4.91 2.23
N ASP A 161 -14.32 -4.53 1.22
CA ASP A 161 -14.69 -4.80 -0.17
C ASP A 161 -14.82 -6.31 -0.38
N ARG A 162 -15.68 -6.68 -1.31
CA ARG A 162 -15.87 -8.05 -1.76
C ARG A 162 -15.75 -8.11 -3.27
N ALA A 163 -15.31 -9.25 -3.76
CA ALA A 163 -15.25 -9.54 -5.19
C ALA A 163 -15.70 -10.99 -5.45
N GLU A 164 -16.37 -11.18 -6.57
CA GLU A 164 -16.78 -12.50 -7.04
C GLU A 164 -15.77 -13.00 -8.11
N PRO A 165 -15.68 -14.31 -8.32
CA PRO A 165 -14.86 -14.85 -9.40
C PRO A 165 -15.21 -14.22 -10.76
N GLY A 166 -14.22 -13.63 -11.42
CA GLY A 166 -14.39 -12.92 -12.70
C GLY A 166 -14.44 -11.40 -12.59
N ASP A 167 -14.60 -10.81 -11.40
CA ASP A 167 -14.51 -9.35 -11.22
C ASP A 167 -13.11 -8.83 -11.49
N PHE A 168 -12.10 -9.62 -11.11
CA PHE A 168 -10.68 -9.36 -11.30
C PHE A 168 -10.00 -10.59 -11.93
N ASP A 169 -8.76 -10.43 -12.42
CA ASP A 169 -8.03 -11.56 -13.04
C ASP A 169 -7.79 -12.71 -12.05
N VAL A 170 -7.58 -12.37 -10.78
CA VAL A 170 -7.53 -13.33 -9.66
C VAL A 170 -8.34 -12.77 -8.49
N VAL A 171 -9.13 -13.62 -7.84
CA VAL A 171 -9.84 -13.32 -6.58
C VAL A 171 -9.38 -14.33 -5.54
N SER A 172 -8.82 -13.84 -4.45
CA SER A 172 -8.20 -14.68 -3.41
C SER A 172 -8.66 -14.28 -2.00
N THR A 173 -8.60 -15.24 -1.09
CA THR A 173 -8.97 -15.06 0.32
C THR A 173 -7.77 -14.71 1.20
N SER A 174 -6.56 -14.85 0.68
CA SER A 174 -5.30 -14.54 1.37
C SER A 174 -4.14 -14.42 0.38
N LEU A 175 -2.98 -13.93 0.83
CA LEU A 175 -1.76 -13.95 0.03
C LEU A 175 -1.23 -15.38 -0.22
N ILE A 176 -1.48 -16.31 0.70
CA ILE A 176 -1.15 -17.73 0.49
C ILE A 176 -2.03 -18.32 -0.62
N ASP A 177 -3.33 -18.04 -0.59
CA ASP A 177 -4.27 -18.47 -1.63
C ASP A 177 -3.91 -17.83 -2.99
N LEU A 178 -3.57 -16.53 -3.00
CA LEU A 178 -3.05 -15.87 -4.21
C LEU A 178 -1.81 -16.60 -4.77
N ALA A 179 -0.82 -16.90 -3.92
CA ALA A 179 0.37 -17.61 -4.33
C ALA A 179 0.04 -18.97 -4.95
N GLN A 180 -0.85 -19.73 -4.32
CA GLN A 180 -1.31 -21.03 -4.84
C GLN A 180 -2.00 -20.89 -6.21
N GLN A 181 -2.91 -19.94 -6.38
CA GLN A 181 -3.59 -19.70 -7.67
C GLN A 181 -2.62 -19.24 -8.76
N MET A 182 -1.55 -18.52 -8.39
CA MET A 182 -0.49 -18.08 -9.29
C MET A 182 0.58 -19.17 -9.54
N GLY A 183 0.45 -20.34 -8.91
CA GLY A 183 1.38 -21.46 -9.07
C GLY A 183 2.75 -21.23 -8.41
N ALA A 184 2.78 -20.53 -7.26
CA ALA A 184 3.96 -20.22 -6.47
C ALA A 184 3.90 -20.86 -5.07
#